data_771518d38cb07bc0ba334172978ead49
#
_entry.id   771518d38cb07bc0ba334172978ead49
#
_cell.length_a   1.000
_cell.length_b   1.000
_cell.length_c   1.000
_cell.angle_alpha   90.00
_cell.angle_beta   90.00
_cell.angle_gamma   90.00
#
_symmetry.space_group_name_H-M   'P 1'
#
loop_
_entity.id
_entity.type
_entity.pdbx_description
1 polymer ?
#
loop_
_entity_poly.entity_id
_entity_poly.type
_entity_poly.pdbx_seq_one_letter_code
_entity_poly.pdbx_strand_id
1 'polypeptide(L)'
;PTQRGVQNASTQEVYDMVGSNYYNSNWGYQVDKKRNARIRNFHEPIAMLQYFYTPNPTSTLMATASYRFGRNGYSALDWYDGADPRPDYYRYLPSYFERQGDYAKADIVRWAWGSDWGTRQIDWDRLYNNNYGNLTEDSKLAELNGLRRSNYVIEERHTDQQDVNLKLQLMQYLRGGHRLNLGLDMRYNRT
;
A
#
# COMPACT_ATOMS: atom_id res chain seq x y z
N PRO A 1 7.62 9.13 8.49
CA PRO A 1 6.71 8.37 7.64
C PRO A 1 7.31 8.14 6.26
N THR A 2 7.12 6.95 5.74
CA THR A 2 7.59 6.59 4.40
C THR A 2 6.40 6.20 3.55
N GLN A 3 6.32 6.80 2.34
CA GLN A 3 5.32 6.45 1.33
C GLN A 3 5.99 5.76 0.17
N ARG A 4 5.42 4.66 -0.30
CA ARG A 4 5.88 3.93 -1.48
C ARG A 4 4.71 3.58 -2.37
N GLY A 5 4.82 3.88 -3.68
CA GLY A 5 3.90 3.34 -4.67
C GLY A 5 4.11 1.82 -4.80
N VAL A 6 3.02 1.09 -4.94
CA VAL A 6 3.04 -0.37 -5.08
C VAL A 6 2.71 -0.73 -6.51
N GLN A 7 3.52 -1.60 -7.10
CA GLN A 7 3.28 -2.21 -8.40
C GLN A 7 2.39 -3.46 -8.23
N ASN A 8 1.46 -3.66 -9.15
CA ASN A 8 0.78 -4.94 -9.33
C ASN A 8 1.39 -5.69 -10.52
N ALA A 9 1.30 -7.00 -10.47
CA ALA A 9 1.52 -7.82 -11.65
C ALA A 9 0.45 -7.52 -12.71
N SER A 10 0.86 -7.47 -13.96
CA SER A 10 -0.01 -7.34 -15.12
C SER A 10 0.09 -8.58 -16.01
N THR A 11 -0.57 -8.58 -17.17
CA THR A 11 -0.50 -9.69 -18.12
C THR A 11 0.77 -9.62 -18.94
N GLN A 12 1.20 -10.76 -19.50
CA GLN A 12 2.35 -10.80 -20.42
C GLN A 12 2.10 -9.92 -21.64
N GLU A 13 0.89 -9.91 -22.17
CA GLU A 13 0.49 -9.03 -23.27
C GLU A 13 0.80 -7.55 -23.01
N VAL A 14 0.49 -7.09 -21.80
CA VAL A 14 0.78 -5.70 -21.37
C VAL A 14 2.29 -5.46 -21.29
N TYR A 15 3.04 -6.39 -20.72
CA TYR A 15 4.49 -6.28 -20.61
C TYR A 15 5.16 -6.24 -22.01
N ASP A 16 4.66 -7.03 -22.94
CA ASP A 16 5.15 -7.05 -24.32
C ASP A 16 4.85 -5.75 -25.06
N MET A 17 3.63 -5.19 -24.88
CA MET A 17 3.25 -3.91 -25.49
C MET A 17 4.04 -2.72 -24.92
N VAL A 18 4.35 -2.77 -23.63
CA VAL A 18 5.11 -1.69 -22.94
C VAL A 18 6.62 -1.86 -23.11
N GLY A 19 7.08 -3.07 -23.37
CA GLY A 19 8.51 -3.43 -23.44
C GLY A 19 9.19 -3.47 -22.07
N SER A 20 8.42 -3.67 -20.97
CA SER A 20 8.96 -3.67 -19.61
C SER A 20 8.10 -4.43 -18.62
N ASN A 21 8.73 -5.30 -17.83
CA ASN A 21 8.10 -5.99 -16.70
C ASN A 21 7.90 -5.09 -15.47
N TYR A 22 8.36 -3.84 -15.54
CA TYR A 22 8.17 -2.85 -14.46
C TYR A 22 6.95 -1.94 -14.70
N TYR A 23 6.08 -2.33 -15.63
CA TYR A 23 4.83 -1.61 -15.83
C TYR A 23 3.98 -1.61 -14.55
N ASN A 24 3.35 -0.47 -14.27
CA ASN A 24 2.48 -0.29 -13.12
C ASN A 24 1.18 0.41 -13.55
N SER A 25 0.06 -0.32 -13.47
CA SER A 25 -1.27 0.17 -13.83
C SER A 25 -1.94 1.03 -12.74
N ASN A 26 -1.31 1.20 -11.58
CA ASN A 26 -1.94 1.88 -10.45
C ASN A 26 -1.70 3.38 -10.39
N TRP A 27 -0.98 3.95 -11.33
CA TRP A 27 -0.64 5.36 -11.29
C TRP A 27 -1.04 6.10 -12.57
N GLY A 28 -1.06 7.40 -12.48
CA GLY A 28 -1.28 8.31 -13.59
C GLY A 28 -1.02 9.74 -13.16
N TYR A 29 -1.26 10.68 -14.06
CA TYR A 29 -1.20 12.09 -13.73
C TYR A 29 -2.61 12.61 -13.41
N GLN A 30 -2.69 13.48 -12.42
CA GLN A 30 -3.83 14.34 -12.16
C GLN A 30 -3.34 15.78 -12.35
N VAL A 31 -3.78 16.42 -13.42
CA VAL A 31 -3.18 17.66 -13.90
C VAL A 31 -1.67 17.41 -14.10
N ASP A 32 -0.78 18.04 -13.38
CA ASP A 32 0.68 17.86 -13.48
C ASP A 32 1.29 16.99 -12.37
N LYS A 33 0.49 16.41 -11.49
CA LYS A 33 0.96 15.64 -10.33
C LYS A 33 0.83 14.15 -10.54
N LYS A 34 1.92 13.41 -10.32
CA LYS A 34 1.86 11.95 -10.23
C LYS A 34 1.03 11.53 -9.05
N ARG A 35 0.07 10.65 -9.31
CA ARG A 35 -0.79 10.05 -8.30
C ARG A 35 -0.82 8.54 -8.48
N ASN A 36 -0.61 7.80 -7.40
CA ASN A 36 -0.70 6.35 -7.37
C ASN A 36 -1.89 5.94 -6.51
N ALA A 37 -2.71 5.03 -7.01
CA ALA A 37 -3.87 4.49 -6.29
C ALA A 37 -3.44 3.55 -5.16
N ARG A 38 -2.30 2.86 -5.33
CA ARG A 38 -1.78 1.88 -4.37
C ARG A 38 -0.53 2.41 -3.72
N ILE A 39 -0.68 2.90 -2.50
CA ILE A 39 0.39 3.46 -1.70
C ILE A 39 0.48 2.65 -0.40
N ARG A 40 1.70 2.30 -0.04
CA ARG A 40 2.00 1.80 1.29
C ARG A 40 2.59 2.92 2.13
N ASN A 41 1.89 3.26 3.21
CA ASN A 41 2.31 4.24 4.19
C ASN A 41 2.75 3.50 5.45
N PHE A 42 3.93 3.77 5.96
CA PHE A 42 4.31 3.24 7.25
C PHE A 42 5.11 4.25 8.07
N HIS A 43 4.82 4.25 9.34
CA HIS A 43 5.51 5.06 10.34
C HIS A 43 5.53 4.27 11.64
N GLU A 44 6.65 3.63 11.93
CA GLU A 44 6.81 2.75 13.10
C GLU A 44 8.10 3.12 13.86
N PRO A 45 8.10 4.26 14.58
CA PRO A 45 9.25 4.65 15.39
C PRO A 45 9.42 3.71 16.59
N ILE A 46 10.68 3.52 16.97
CA ILE A 46 11.08 2.74 18.14
C ILE A 46 11.92 3.64 19.04
N ALA A 47 11.51 3.75 20.29
CA ALA A 47 12.34 4.30 21.36
C ALA A 47 12.90 3.16 22.19
N MET A 48 14.20 3.19 22.48
CA MET A 48 14.86 2.17 23.27
C MET A 48 15.76 2.80 24.33
N LEU A 49 15.64 2.31 25.55
CA LEU A 49 16.50 2.68 26.68
C LEU A 49 17.20 1.41 27.18
N GLN A 50 18.52 1.48 27.28
CA GLN A 50 19.32 0.42 27.86
C GLN A 50 20.12 0.94 29.06
N TYR A 51 20.12 0.17 30.13
CA TYR A 51 20.85 0.46 31.34
C TYR A 51 21.73 -0.72 31.69
N PHE A 52 23.01 -0.43 31.92
CA PHE A 52 24.00 -1.39 32.34
C PHE A 52 24.47 -1.00 33.72
N TYR A 53 24.49 -1.98 34.64
CA TYR A 53 24.96 -1.81 35.99
C TYR A 53 25.86 -2.96 36.39
N THR A 54 27.07 -2.62 36.76
CA THR A 54 28.11 -3.59 37.15
C THR A 54 28.56 -3.31 38.59
N PRO A 55 27.81 -3.82 39.60
CA PRO A 55 28.10 -3.53 41.00
C PRO A 55 29.46 -4.05 41.47
N ASN A 56 29.97 -5.10 40.81
CA ASN A 56 31.27 -5.69 41.08
C ASN A 56 31.74 -6.41 39.80
N PRO A 57 33.07 -6.82 39.75
CA PRO A 57 33.63 -7.46 38.57
C PRO A 57 32.98 -8.79 38.14
N THR A 58 32.20 -9.41 39.01
CA THR A 58 31.58 -10.71 38.78
C THR A 58 30.11 -10.63 38.47
N SER A 59 29.49 -9.43 38.58
CA SER A 59 28.03 -9.24 38.41
C SER A 59 27.73 -8.16 37.39
N THR A 60 26.87 -8.45 36.45
CA THR A 60 26.36 -7.48 35.48
C THR A 60 24.83 -7.59 35.39
N LEU A 61 24.17 -6.47 35.60
CA LEU A 61 22.71 -6.31 35.34
C LEU A 61 22.54 -5.47 34.11
N MET A 62 21.73 -5.96 33.19
CA MET A 62 21.29 -5.23 32.01
C MET A 62 19.77 -5.10 32.04
N ALA A 63 19.26 -3.89 31.93
CA ALA A 63 17.85 -3.60 31.77
C ALA A 63 17.62 -2.93 30.41
N THR A 64 16.67 -3.40 29.65
CA THR A 64 16.27 -2.82 28.36
C THR A 64 14.78 -2.57 28.38
N ALA A 65 14.38 -1.34 28.08
CA ALA A 65 13.00 -0.98 27.82
C ALA A 65 12.89 -0.50 26.38
N SER A 66 11.92 -0.99 25.64
CA SER A 66 11.63 -0.48 24.30
C SER A 66 10.13 -0.24 24.11
N TYR A 67 9.82 0.83 23.40
CA TYR A 67 8.49 1.19 23.01
C TYR A 67 8.46 1.44 21.51
N ARG A 68 7.67 0.64 20.80
CA ARG A 68 7.37 0.83 19.37
C ARG A 68 5.91 1.21 19.24
N PHE A 69 5.64 2.23 18.48
CA PHE A 69 4.28 2.63 18.15
C PHE A 69 4.22 3.05 16.69
N GLY A 70 3.05 2.97 16.08
CA GLY A 70 2.95 3.44 14.72
C GLY A 70 1.76 2.92 13.97
N ARG A 71 1.78 3.26 12.69
CA ARG A 71 0.73 2.94 11.73
C ARG A 71 1.34 2.39 10.46
N ASN A 72 0.78 1.28 9.98
CA ASN A 72 1.04 0.71 8.66
C ASN A 72 -0.25 0.75 7.86
N GLY A 73 -0.25 1.53 6.78
CA GLY A 73 -1.41 1.73 5.91
C GLY A 73 -1.15 1.25 4.48
N TYR A 74 -2.20 0.81 3.85
CA TYR A 74 -2.21 0.39 2.45
C TYR A 74 -3.45 0.93 1.77
N SER A 75 -3.27 1.71 0.68
CA SER A 75 -4.38 2.24 -0.09
C SER A 75 -4.69 1.39 -1.32
N ALA A 76 -5.93 1.44 -1.76
CA ALA A 76 -6.41 0.87 -3.01
C ALA A 76 -7.48 1.79 -3.61
N LEU A 77 -7.58 1.80 -4.93
CA LEU A 77 -8.70 2.41 -5.63
C LEU A 77 -9.79 1.35 -5.72
N ASP A 78 -10.98 1.70 -5.25
CA ASP A 78 -12.20 0.94 -5.40
C ASP A 78 -13.19 1.67 -6.30
N TRP A 79 -14.12 0.93 -6.93
CA TRP A 79 -15.10 1.50 -7.84
C TRP A 79 -16.43 0.77 -7.71
N TYR A 80 -17.48 1.56 -7.49
CA TYR A 80 -18.84 1.09 -7.32
C TYR A 80 -19.64 1.44 -8.59
N ASP A 81 -20.21 0.43 -9.26
CA ASP A 81 -21.03 0.58 -10.48
C ASP A 81 -20.34 1.37 -11.62
N GLY A 82 -19.04 1.62 -11.49
CA GLY A 82 -18.23 2.29 -12.50
C GLY A 82 -17.44 1.31 -13.36
N ALA A 83 -16.93 1.79 -14.49
CA ALA A 83 -15.98 1.02 -15.30
C ALA A 83 -14.66 0.84 -14.57
N ASP A 84 -13.99 -0.31 -14.75
CA ASP A 84 -12.67 -0.56 -14.16
C ASP A 84 -11.70 0.58 -14.54
N PRO A 85 -11.10 1.26 -13.57
CA PRO A 85 -10.24 2.41 -13.84
C PRO A 85 -8.83 2.02 -14.30
N ARG A 86 -8.48 0.75 -14.19
CA ARG A 86 -7.12 0.27 -14.53
C ARG A 86 -6.96 0.11 -16.03
N PRO A 87 -5.89 0.65 -16.61
CA PRO A 87 -5.64 0.51 -18.05
C PRO A 87 -5.47 -0.94 -18.48
N ASP A 88 -4.88 -1.79 -17.63
CA ASP A 88 -4.60 -3.21 -17.90
C ASP A 88 -5.78 -4.15 -17.60
N TYR A 89 -6.98 -3.62 -17.43
CA TYR A 89 -8.16 -4.45 -17.32
C TYR A 89 -8.38 -5.24 -18.62
N TYR A 90 -8.59 -6.55 -18.50
CA TYR A 90 -8.56 -7.47 -19.64
C TYR A 90 -9.50 -7.09 -20.81
N ARG A 91 -10.66 -6.40 -20.51
CA ARG A 91 -11.59 -5.95 -21.56
C ARG A 91 -11.10 -4.75 -22.36
N TYR A 92 -10.02 -4.11 -21.93
CA TYR A 92 -9.39 -2.98 -22.63
C TYR A 92 -8.18 -3.41 -23.45
N LEU A 93 -7.81 -4.69 -23.41
CA LEU A 93 -6.62 -5.22 -24.09
C LEU A 93 -6.94 -5.72 -25.50
N PRO A 94 -5.97 -5.69 -26.43
CA PRO A 94 -6.14 -6.19 -27.80
C PRO A 94 -6.68 -7.61 -27.87
N SER A 95 -6.17 -8.53 -27.04
CA SER A 95 -6.59 -9.93 -27.02
C SER A 95 -8.07 -10.13 -26.72
N TYR A 96 -8.71 -9.21 -26.01
CA TYR A 96 -10.14 -9.26 -25.78
C TYR A 96 -10.92 -9.00 -27.08
N PHE A 97 -10.54 -7.98 -27.85
CA PHE A 97 -11.19 -7.64 -29.12
C PHE A 97 -10.94 -8.69 -30.20
N GLU A 98 -9.74 -9.27 -30.24
CA GLU A 98 -9.42 -10.39 -31.11
C GLU A 98 -10.35 -11.59 -30.88
N ARG A 99 -10.62 -11.93 -29.60
CA ARG A 99 -11.57 -13.01 -29.25
C ARG A 99 -13.00 -12.70 -29.65
N GLN A 100 -13.35 -11.42 -29.79
CA GLN A 100 -14.65 -10.97 -30.29
C GLN A 100 -14.70 -10.90 -31.83
N GLY A 101 -13.57 -11.16 -32.52
CA GLY A 101 -13.46 -11.03 -33.97
C GLY A 101 -13.26 -9.60 -34.47
N ASP A 102 -13.07 -8.64 -33.57
CA ASP A 102 -12.86 -7.21 -33.91
C ASP A 102 -11.36 -6.89 -33.97
N TYR A 103 -10.72 -7.40 -35.03
CA TYR A 103 -9.29 -7.21 -35.23
C TYR A 103 -8.91 -5.74 -35.46
N ALA A 104 -9.78 -4.97 -36.13
CA ALA A 104 -9.53 -3.55 -36.37
C ALA A 104 -9.41 -2.76 -35.05
N LYS A 105 -10.30 -3.03 -34.11
CA LYS A 105 -10.24 -2.42 -32.79
C LYS A 105 -9.04 -2.91 -31.97
N ALA A 106 -8.68 -4.19 -32.07
CA ALA A 106 -7.50 -4.73 -31.45
C ALA A 106 -6.24 -4.00 -31.91
N ASP A 107 -6.10 -3.73 -33.21
CA ASP A 107 -4.95 -3.02 -33.77
C ASP A 107 -4.90 -1.54 -33.31
N ILE A 108 -6.05 -0.86 -33.25
CA ILE A 108 -6.13 0.50 -32.73
C ILE A 108 -5.68 0.54 -31.26
N VAL A 109 -6.15 -0.39 -30.45
CA VAL A 109 -5.74 -0.46 -29.02
C VAL A 109 -4.27 -0.76 -28.89
N ARG A 110 -3.73 -1.70 -29.67
CA ARG A 110 -2.29 -2.03 -29.68
C ARG A 110 -1.44 -0.83 -30.06
N TRP A 111 -1.87 -0.09 -31.08
CA TRP A 111 -1.19 1.14 -31.50
C TRP A 111 -1.24 2.19 -30.38
N ALA A 112 -2.39 2.42 -29.74
CA ALA A 112 -2.54 3.36 -28.64
C ALA A 112 -1.61 3.02 -27.46
N TRP A 113 -1.51 1.74 -27.10
CA TRP A 113 -0.56 1.27 -26.08
C TRP A 113 0.90 1.51 -26.44
N GLY A 114 1.24 1.47 -27.71
CA GLY A 114 2.60 1.74 -28.20
C GLY A 114 2.94 3.23 -28.26
N SER A 115 1.99 4.06 -28.65
CA SER A 115 2.23 5.46 -29.01
C SER A 115 1.82 6.48 -27.97
N ASP A 116 0.82 6.16 -27.13
CA ASP A 116 0.27 7.11 -26.16
C ASP A 116 0.52 6.66 -24.71
N TRP A 117 1.27 7.44 -23.98
CA TRP A 117 1.54 7.22 -22.56
C TRP A 117 0.28 7.30 -21.70
N GLY A 118 -0.68 8.15 -22.08
CA GLY A 118 -1.94 8.31 -21.34
C GLY A 118 -2.75 7.01 -21.30
N THR A 119 -2.72 6.23 -22.39
CA THR A 119 -3.40 4.93 -22.47
C THR A 119 -2.89 3.92 -21.42
N ARG A 120 -1.65 4.08 -20.96
CA ARG A 120 -1.01 3.18 -19.99
C ARG A 120 -1.22 3.57 -18.53
N GLN A 121 -1.97 4.61 -18.28
CA GLN A 121 -2.09 5.25 -16.96
C GLN A 121 -3.54 5.35 -16.53
N ILE A 122 -3.76 5.46 -15.20
CA ILE A 122 -5.06 5.83 -14.67
C ILE A 122 -5.34 7.28 -15.08
N ASP A 123 -6.46 7.49 -15.74
CA ASP A 123 -7.00 8.81 -16.05
C ASP A 123 -7.75 9.37 -14.83
N TRP A 124 -6.99 10.02 -13.93
CA TRP A 124 -7.53 10.57 -12.69
C TRP A 124 -8.55 11.68 -12.93
N ASP A 125 -8.37 12.47 -13.99
CA ASP A 125 -9.30 13.55 -14.30
C ASP A 125 -10.65 13.01 -14.75
N ARG A 126 -10.65 11.92 -15.52
CA ARG A 126 -11.88 11.19 -15.87
C ARG A 126 -12.58 10.62 -14.63
N LEU A 127 -11.84 10.01 -13.71
CA LEU A 127 -12.43 9.47 -12.48
C LEU A 127 -13.04 10.56 -11.61
N TYR A 128 -12.34 11.69 -11.48
CA TYR A 128 -12.83 12.85 -10.75
C TYR A 128 -14.10 13.43 -11.40
N ASN A 129 -14.09 13.62 -12.72
CA ASN A 129 -15.24 14.14 -13.46
C ASN A 129 -16.43 13.20 -13.37
N ASN A 130 -16.22 11.88 -13.41
CA ASN A 130 -17.28 10.89 -13.21
C ASN A 130 -17.92 11.02 -11.82
N ASN A 131 -17.11 11.15 -10.77
CA ASN A 131 -17.63 11.34 -9.42
C ASN A 131 -18.41 12.65 -9.29
N TYR A 132 -17.92 13.72 -9.93
CA TYR A 132 -18.57 15.04 -9.88
C TYR A 132 -19.85 15.10 -10.69
N GLY A 133 -19.88 14.46 -11.87
CA GLY A 133 -21.01 14.44 -12.81
C GLY A 133 -21.94 13.25 -12.67
N ASN A 134 -21.73 12.38 -11.66
CA ASN A 134 -22.48 11.14 -11.55
C ASN A 134 -23.94 11.37 -11.17
N LEU A 135 -24.80 11.31 -12.19
CA LEU A 135 -26.25 11.35 -12.13
C LEU A 135 -26.80 9.94 -12.41
N THR A 136 -26.52 8.95 -11.56
CA THR A 136 -27.17 7.63 -11.65
C THR A 136 -28.67 7.76 -11.35
N GLU A 137 -29.51 6.79 -11.75
CA GLU A 137 -30.97 6.89 -11.50
C GLU A 137 -31.33 6.97 -10.02
N ASP A 138 -30.54 6.35 -9.14
CA ASP A 138 -30.60 6.59 -7.70
C ASP A 138 -30.17 8.02 -7.32
N SER A 139 -29.43 8.71 -8.17
CA SER A 139 -29.02 10.10 -7.95
C SER A 139 -30.08 11.12 -8.31
N LYS A 140 -31.16 10.76 -9.01
CA LYS A 140 -32.35 11.65 -9.14
C LYS A 140 -32.99 11.85 -7.78
N LEU A 141 -33.06 10.81 -6.95
CA LEU A 141 -33.46 10.94 -5.55
C LEU A 141 -32.41 11.68 -4.72
N ALA A 142 -31.12 11.46 -5.00
CA ALA A 142 -30.00 12.12 -4.34
C ALA A 142 -29.85 13.58 -4.77
N GLU A 143 -30.18 13.93 -6.02
CA GLU A 143 -30.23 15.30 -6.51
C GLU A 143 -31.35 16.09 -5.84
N LEU A 144 -32.53 15.47 -5.64
CA LEU A 144 -33.64 16.02 -4.86
C LEU A 144 -33.23 16.25 -3.37
N ASN A 145 -32.31 15.47 -2.83
CA ASN A 145 -31.82 15.58 -1.45
C ASN A 145 -30.44 16.25 -1.34
N GLY A 146 -29.87 16.75 -2.44
CA GLY A 146 -28.51 17.36 -2.46
C GLY A 146 -27.36 16.37 -2.23
N LEU A 147 -27.60 15.06 -2.33
CA LEU A 147 -26.59 14.02 -2.13
C LEU A 147 -26.07 13.50 -3.48
N ARG A 148 -24.75 13.45 -3.62
CA ARG A 148 -24.06 12.85 -4.77
C ARG A 148 -23.30 11.61 -4.31
N ARG A 149 -23.33 10.53 -5.11
CA ARG A 149 -22.58 9.31 -4.84
C ARG A 149 -21.31 9.28 -5.69
N SER A 150 -20.17 9.02 -5.05
CA SER A 150 -18.91 8.78 -5.76
C SER A 150 -18.82 7.32 -6.19
N ASN A 151 -18.49 7.08 -7.47
CA ASN A 151 -18.23 5.74 -8.00
C ASN A 151 -16.80 5.29 -7.74
N TYR A 152 -15.87 6.22 -7.73
CA TYR A 152 -14.44 5.92 -7.53
C TYR A 152 -13.98 6.48 -6.19
N VAL A 153 -13.47 5.60 -5.34
CA VAL A 153 -13.06 5.94 -3.96
C VAL A 153 -11.67 5.36 -3.69
N ILE A 154 -10.84 6.11 -2.99
CA ILE A 154 -9.59 5.55 -2.44
C ILE A 154 -9.89 5.07 -1.04
N GLU A 155 -9.71 3.78 -0.81
CA GLU A 155 -9.73 3.17 0.49
C GLU A 155 -8.31 3.14 1.07
N GLU A 156 -8.18 3.35 2.36
CA GLU A 156 -6.97 3.07 3.11
C GLU A 156 -7.29 2.12 4.27
N ARG A 157 -6.63 0.97 4.26
CA ARG A 157 -6.65 0.02 5.38
C ARG A 157 -5.39 0.23 6.18
N HIS A 158 -5.52 0.47 7.47
CA HIS A 158 -4.38 0.68 8.33
C HIS A 158 -4.47 -0.18 9.59
N THR A 159 -3.29 -0.51 10.10
CA THR A 159 -3.11 -1.20 11.36
C THR A 159 -2.28 -0.31 12.26
N ASP A 160 -2.84 0.02 13.42
CA ASP A 160 -2.13 0.76 14.45
C ASP A 160 -1.52 -0.25 15.43
N GLN A 161 -0.25 -0.06 15.77
CA GLN A 161 0.50 -0.97 16.63
C GLN A 161 1.12 -0.23 17.81
N GLN A 162 1.11 -0.87 18.97
CA GLN A 162 1.83 -0.44 20.15
C GLN A 162 2.48 -1.66 20.80
N ASP A 163 3.80 -1.66 20.90
CA ASP A 163 4.56 -2.71 21.54
C ASP A 163 5.43 -2.13 22.66
N VAL A 164 5.29 -2.69 23.84
CA VAL A 164 6.18 -2.41 24.98
C VAL A 164 6.95 -3.69 25.28
N ASN A 165 8.28 -3.59 25.34
CA ASN A 165 9.13 -4.70 25.78
C ASN A 165 9.99 -4.23 26.94
N LEU A 166 10.03 -5.06 27.98
CA LEU A 166 10.90 -4.92 29.13
C LEU A 166 11.73 -6.18 29.26
N LYS A 167 13.03 -6.02 29.28
CA LYS A 167 13.98 -7.13 29.44
C LYS A 167 14.95 -6.82 30.55
N LEU A 168 15.05 -7.75 31.51
CA LEU A 168 16.05 -7.74 32.55
C LEU A 168 16.97 -8.96 32.39
N GLN A 169 18.24 -8.76 32.51
CA GLN A 169 19.22 -9.83 32.42
C GLN A 169 20.27 -9.64 33.49
N LEU A 170 20.43 -10.66 34.32
CA LEU A 170 21.48 -10.73 35.33
C LEU A 170 22.51 -11.79 34.92
N MET A 171 23.77 -11.42 34.89
CA MET A 171 24.90 -12.31 34.71
C MET A 171 25.76 -12.27 35.96
N GLN A 172 25.99 -13.44 36.54
CA GLN A 172 26.77 -13.60 37.75
C GLN A 172 27.84 -14.69 37.59
N TYR A 173 29.08 -14.34 37.77
CA TYR A 173 30.18 -15.31 37.87
C TYR A 173 30.30 -15.79 39.32
N LEU A 174 30.23 -17.10 39.51
CA LEU A 174 30.32 -17.76 40.79
C LEU A 174 31.73 -18.36 41.00
N ARG A 175 32.07 -18.67 42.26
CA ARG A 175 33.31 -19.37 42.57
C ARG A 175 33.35 -20.76 41.89
N GLY A 176 34.52 -21.20 41.44
CA GLY A 176 34.66 -22.48 40.71
C GLY A 176 34.40 -22.40 39.20
N GLY A 177 34.38 -21.19 38.59
CA GLY A 177 34.26 -21.01 37.16
C GLY A 177 32.81 -21.12 36.62
N HIS A 178 31.82 -21.24 37.50
CA HIS A 178 30.42 -21.31 37.08
C HIS A 178 29.87 -19.92 36.72
N ARG A 179 28.96 -19.86 35.74
CA ARG A 179 28.26 -18.66 35.35
C ARG A 179 26.74 -18.88 35.45
N LEU A 180 26.06 -18.01 36.18
CA LEU A 180 24.61 -17.94 36.27
C LEU A 180 24.13 -16.83 35.38
N ASN A 181 23.20 -17.14 34.51
CA ASN A 181 22.45 -16.15 33.69
C ASN A 181 20.95 -16.27 34.01
N LEU A 182 20.37 -15.19 34.49
CA LEU A 182 18.93 -15.09 34.71
C LEU A 182 18.39 -14.02 33.77
N GLY A 183 17.24 -14.29 33.14
CA GLY A 183 16.59 -13.37 32.26
C GLY A 183 15.08 -13.32 32.49
N LEU A 184 14.51 -12.11 32.45
CA LEU A 184 13.08 -11.86 32.44
C LEU A 184 12.77 -11.05 31.18
N ASP A 185 11.80 -11.50 30.37
CA ASP A 185 11.34 -10.82 29.18
C ASP A 185 9.80 -10.65 29.29
N MET A 186 9.35 -9.42 29.30
CA MET A 186 7.93 -9.06 29.35
C MET A 186 7.57 -8.30 28.10
N ARG A 187 6.52 -8.71 27.41
CA ARG A 187 6.01 -8.07 26.19
C ARG A 187 4.54 -7.77 26.31
N TYR A 188 4.18 -6.57 25.93
CA TYR A 188 2.81 -6.15 25.76
C TYR A 188 2.64 -5.67 24.31
N ASN A 189 1.65 -6.24 23.60
CA ASN A 189 1.32 -5.85 22.23
C ASN A 189 -0.16 -5.47 22.18
N ARG A 190 -0.44 -4.38 21.48
CA ARG A 190 -1.78 -3.93 21.13
C ARG A 190 -1.81 -3.59 19.63
N THR A 191 -2.76 -4.17 18.91
CA THR A 191 -3.06 -3.95 17.49
C THR A 191 -4.48 -3.45 17.34
#